data_331d36634789deb30ae585b419ebcf55
#
_entry.id   331d36634789deb30ae585b419ebcf55
#
_cell.length_a   1.000
_cell.length_b   1.000
_cell.length_c   1.000
_cell.angle_alpha   90.00
_cell.angle_beta   90.00
_cell.angle_gamma   90.00
#
_symmetry.space_group_name_H-M   'P 1'
#
loop_
_entity.id
_entity.type
_entity.pdbx_description
1 polymer ?
#
loop_
_entity_poly.entity_id
_entity_poly.type
_entity_poly.pdbx_seq_one_letter_code
_entity_poly.pdbx_strand_id
1 'polypeptide(L)'
;LMAFGTRPEYIKIKPLIESMEGRIPFKLLFTGQHVDLLANVEDQDVIRLEIQDGSNRLDSIVSSIMNQDHIFEGIDAVLVQGDTTSVFAIALAAFHRRIKVIHLEAGLRTYDKGNPYPEEINRQAVSRIADIHLCPTPDAAFNLSKELVRGSIHVVGNTVLDNLTHLVPTRDNTVIVTMHRRENHERMAEWFETLDNVAKAFYNEYRFVLPIHPNPNVQKHRHLLKHVKVIDPVPYDEFLEMLASCSYVITDSGGLQEET
;
A
#
# COMPACT_ATOMS: atom_id res chain seq x y z
N LEU A 1 -1.60 12.05 -15.27
CA LEU A 1 -2.60 11.67 -14.25
C LEU A 1 -1.96 10.67 -13.29
N MET A 2 -2.02 10.91 -11.99
CA MET A 2 -1.67 9.93 -10.95
C MET A 2 -2.94 9.43 -10.29
N ALA A 3 -3.13 8.11 -10.26
CA ALA A 3 -4.35 7.50 -9.77
C ALA A 3 -4.08 6.66 -8.51
N PHE A 4 -4.99 6.73 -7.53
CA PHE A 4 -4.99 5.94 -6.32
C PHE A 4 -6.42 5.65 -5.85
N GLY A 5 -6.62 4.53 -5.18
CA GLY A 5 -7.93 4.13 -4.66
C GLY A 5 -7.90 3.70 -3.20
N THR A 6 -6.69 3.47 -2.67
CA THR A 6 -6.47 2.99 -1.31
C THR A 6 -5.44 3.86 -0.57
N ARG A 7 -5.47 3.80 0.76
CA ARG A 7 -4.50 4.53 1.59
C ARG A 7 -3.04 4.10 1.35
N PRO A 8 -2.71 2.80 1.24
CA PRO A 8 -1.35 2.38 0.92
C PRO A 8 -0.84 2.93 -0.42
N GLU A 9 -1.69 2.99 -1.45
CA GLU A 9 -1.32 3.61 -2.73
C GLU A 9 -1.01 5.10 -2.56
N TYR A 10 -1.87 5.85 -1.84
CA TYR A 10 -1.64 7.26 -1.60
C TYR A 10 -0.32 7.52 -0.86
N ILE A 11 -0.04 6.77 0.19
CA ILE A 11 1.21 6.87 0.95
C ILE A 11 2.43 6.71 0.05
N LYS A 12 2.39 5.77 -0.90
CA LYS A 12 3.50 5.49 -1.83
C LYS A 12 3.63 6.52 -2.95
N ILE A 13 2.55 7.20 -3.36
CA ILE A 13 2.62 8.27 -4.38
C ILE A 13 2.84 9.67 -3.78
N LYS A 14 2.60 9.86 -2.48
CA LYS A 14 2.75 11.16 -1.80
C LYS A 14 4.14 11.78 -2.03
N PRO A 15 5.27 11.08 -1.86
CA PRO A 15 6.59 11.66 -2.14
C PRO A 15 6.78 12.10 -3.61
N LEU A 16 6.15 11.38 -4.56
CA LEU A 16 6.18 11.80 -5.96
C LEU A 16 5.37 13.08 -6.17
N ILE A 17 4.20 13.19 -5.56
CA ILE A 17 3.35 14.39 -5.60
C ILE A 17 4.18 15.59 -5.13
N GLU A 18 4.77 15.51 -3.95
CA GLU A 18 5.61 16.55 -3.35
C GLU A 18 6.83 16.90 -4.25
N SER A 19 7.47 15.90 -4.82
CA SER A 19 8.63 16.11 -5.70
C SER A 19 8.25 16.73 -7.04
N MET A 20 7.06 16.48 -7.55
CA MET A 20 6.59 16.97 -8.86
C MET A 20 5.91 18.33 -8.77
N GLU A 21 5.46 18.74 -7.59
CA GLU A 21 4.77 20.01 -7.37
C GLU A 21 5.62 21.19 -7.85
N GLY A 22 5.02 22.09 -8.64
CA GLY A 22 5.70 23.22 -9.27
C GLY A 22 6.73 22.90 -10.35
N ARG A 23 6.97 21.61 -10.68
CA ARG A 23 7.94 21.16 -11.70
C ARG A 23 7.29 20.52 -12.91
N ILE A 24 6.32 19.64 -12.68
CA ILE A 24 5.64 18.89 -13.73
C ILE A 24 4.13 19.00 -13.48
N PRO A 25 3.35 19.44 -14.47
CA PRO A 25 1.90 19.48 -14.29
C PRO A 25 1.32 18.07 -14.18
N PHE A 26 0.49 17.85 -13.18
CA PHE A 26 -0.21 16.58 -12.98
C PHE A 26 -1.63 16.82 -12.45
N LYS A 27 -2.48 15.82 -12.61
CA LYS A 27 -3.80 15.73 -11.97
C LYS A 27 -3.80 14.51 -11.07
N LEU A 28 -4.51 14.60 -9.95
CA LEU A 28 -4.74 13.46 -9.06
C LEU A 28 -6.14 12.88 -9.30
N LEU A 29 -6.23 11.55 -9.28
CA LEU A 29 -7.47 10.82 -9.41
C LEU A 29 -7.63 9.87 -8.21
N PHE A 30 -8.67 10.11 -7.42
CA PHE A 30 -9.12 9.17 -6.42
C PHE A 30 -10.24 8.31 -6.97
N THR A 31 -10.01 7.00 -7.03
CA THR A 31 -10.96 6.05 -7.64
C THR A 31 -12.11 5.64 -6.73
N GLY A 32 -12.10 6.03 -5.45
CA GLY A 32 -13.19 5.73 -4.51
C GLY A 32 -13.22 4.29 -4.01
N GLN A 33 -12.14 3.52 -4.14
CA GLN A 33 -12.11 2.14 -3.66
C GLN A 33 -12.27 2.05 -2.13
N HIS A 34 -11.61 2.97 -1.36
CA HIS A 34 -11.76 3.12 0.08
C HIS A 34 -12.27 4.52 0.42
N VAL A 35 -13.51 4.63 0.85
CA VAL A 35 -14.21 5.92 1.07
C VAL A 35 -13.61 6.74 2.22
N ASP A 36 -13.06 6.07 3.25
CA ASP A 36 -12.54 6.72 4.46
C ASP A 36 -11.21 7.49 4.25
N LEU A 37 -10.68 7.47 3.03
CA LEU A 37 -9.38 8.08 2.70
C LEU A 37 -9.42 9.60 2.53
N LEU A 38 -10.59 10.16 2.31
CA LEU A 38 -10.78 11.54 1.88
C LEU A 38 -10.38 12.59 2.91
N ALA A 39 -10.43 12.25 4.19
CA ALA A 39 -10.08 13.18 5.28
C ALA A 39 -8.62 13.67 5.26
N ASN A 40 -7.73 12.96 4.56
CA ASN A 40 -6.29 13.27 4.51
C ASN A 40 -5.84 13.91 3.17
N VAL A 41 -6.74 14.16 2.23
CA VAL A 41 -6.44 14.65 0.86
C VAL A 41 -7.22 15.94 0.56
N GLU A 42 -7.71 16.64 1.58
CA GLU A 42 -8.63 17.78 1.43
C GLU A 42 -8.03 19.03 0.76
N ASP A 43 -6.70 19.20 0.79
CA ASP A 43 -6.00 20.39 0.30
C ASP A 43 -5.56 20.32 -1.17
N GLN A 44 -5.86 19.25 -1.91
CA GLN A 44 -5.41 19.07 -3.28
C GLN A 44 -6.58 18.99 -4.26
N ASP A 45 -6.35 19.50 -5.47
CA ASP A 45 -7.31 19.45 -6.58
C ASP A 45 -7.41 18.00 -7.11
N VAL A 46 -8.23 17.16 -6.45
CA VAL A 46 -8.37 15.74 -6.71
C VAL A 46 -9.68 15.47 -7.46
N ILE A 47 -9.58 14.86 -8.63
CA ILE A 47 -10.75 14.29 -9.33
C ILE A 47 -11.22 13.08 -8.53
N ARG A 48 -12.52 13.03 -8.20
CA ARG A 48 -13.09 11.96 -7.38
C ARG A 48 -14.07 11.15 -8.21
N LEU A 49 -13.90 9.83 -8.22
CA LEU A 49 -14.87 8.92 -8.81
C LEU A 49 -15.74 8.30 -7.72
N GLU A 50 -17.01 8.13 -8.06
CA GLU A 50 -17.95 7.34 -7.27
C GLU A 50 -18.06 5.96 -7.90
N ILE A 51 -17.75 4.92 -7.12
CA ILE A 51 -17.96 3.55 -7.57
C ILE A 51 -19.42 3.20 -7.38
N GLN A 52 -20.09 2.91 -8.48
CA GLN A 52 -21.47 2.50 -8.46
C GLN A 52 -21.63 1.15 -7.75
N ASP A 53 -22.67 1.00 -6.95
CA ASP A 53 -22.96 -0.27 -6.29
C ASP A 53 -23.38 -1.33 -7.32
N GLY A 54 -22.90 -2.54 -7.10
CA GLY A 54 -23.18 -3.71 -7.94
C GLY A 54 -23.07 -5.00 -7.14
N SER A 55 -23.44 -6.10 -7.75
CA SER A 55 -23.40 -7.44 -7.10
C SER A 55 -21.97 -7.92 -6.80
N ASN A 56 -21.00 -7.46 -7.57
CA ASN A 56 -19.59 -7.75 -7.36
C ASN A 56 -18.81 -6.43 -7.29
N ARG A 57 -18.12 -6.22 -6.16
CA ARG A 57 -17.36 -4.99 -5.92
C ARG A 57 -16.23 -4.77 -6.93
N LEU A 58 -15.53 -5.82 -7.33
CA LEU A 58 -14.42 -5.72 -8.27
C LEU A 58 -14.93 -5.31 -9.67
N ASP A 59 -16.03 -5.90 -10.12
CA ASP A 59 -16.67 -5.54 -11.39
C ASP A 59 -17.18 -4.10 -11.37
N SER A 60 -17.71 -3.66 -10.23
CA SER A 60 -18.17 -2.28 -10.04
C SER A 60 -17.05 -1.27 -10.15
N ILE A 61 -15.88 -1.55 -9.58
CA ILE A 61 -14.68 -0.71 -9.70
C ILE A 61 -14.27 -0.59 -11.17
N VAL A 62 -14.13 -1.71 -11.86
CA VAL A 62 -13.73 -1.72 -13.28
C VAL A 62 -14.71 -0.95 -14.14
N SER A 63 -16.01 -1.26 -14.04
CA SER A 63 -17.04 -0.61 -14.88
C SER A 63 -17.17 0.89 -14.61
N SER A 64 -17.08 1.31 -13.34
CA SER A 64 -17.14 2.74 -12.99
C SER A 64 -15.98 3.52 -13.60
N ILE A 65 -14.77 2.96 -13.60
CA ILE A 65 -13.58 3.62 -14.17
C ILE A 65 -13.63 3.62 -15.71
N MET A 66 -13.99 2.51 -16.33
CA MET A 66 -13.99 2.37 -17.79
C MET A 66 -14.95 3.33 -18.51
N ASN A 67 -16.02 3.73 -17.85
CA ASN A 67 -17.05 4.61 -18.40
C ASN A 67 -16.77 6.12 -18.22
N GLN A 68 -15.54 6.50 -17.77
CA GLN A 68 -15.17 7.89 -17.47
C GLN A 68 -14.22 8.47 -18.53
N ASP A 69 -14.76 8.94 -19.66
CA ASP A 69 -13.90 9.50 -20.70
C ASP A 69 -13.24 10.81 -20.29
N HIS A 70 -13.98 11.67 -19.59
CA HIS A 70 -13.56 13.03 -19.23
C HIS A 70 -12.30 13.09 -18.35
N ILE A 71 -12.02 12.07 -17.53
CA ILE A 71 -10.82 12.05 -16.67
C ILE A 71 -9.53 11.87 -17.46
N PHE A 72 -9.63 11.38 -18.69
CA PHE A 72 -8.49 11.14 -19.56
C PHE A 72 -8.27 12.27 -20.58
N GLU A 73 -9.11 13.29 -20.61
CA GLU A 73 -8.96 14.42 -21.52
C GLU A 73 -7.71 15.24 -21.22
N GLY A 74 -6.85 15.41 -22.24
CA GLY A 74 -5.58 16.13 -22.12
C GLY A 74 -4.53 15.42 -21.26
N ILE A 75 -4.63 14.10 -21.10
CA ILE A 75 -3.68 13.28 -20.35
C ILE A 75 -2.73 12.57 -21.32
N ASP A 76 -1.43 12.84 -21.22
CA ASP A 76 -0.38 12.20 -22.01
C ASP A 76 0.08 10.87 -21.42
N ALA A 77 0.03 10.74 -20.09
CA ALA A 77 0.42 9.52 -19.39
C ALA A 77 -0.38 9.36 -18.09
N VAL A 78 -0.59 8.11 -17.69
CA VAL A 78 -1.09 7.75 -16.36
C VAL A 78 0.00 7.06 -15.56
N LEU A 79 0.12 7.43 -14.28
CA LEU A 79 0.93 6.71 -13.32
C LEU A 79 -0.03 5.95 -12.40
N VAL A 80 0.17 4.65 -12.32
CA VAL A 80 -0.55 3.72 -11.45
C VAL A 80 0.42 3.05 -10.51
N GLN A 81 0.01 2.81 -9.26
CA GLN A 81 0.87 2.28 -8.21
C GLN A 81 0.32 0.94 -7.68
N GLY A 82 1.15 -0.10 -7.68
CA GLY A 82 0.79 -1.41 -7.11
C GLY A 82 -0.10 -2.26 -8.02
N ASP A 83 -1.09 -2.92 -7.42
CA ASP A 83 -1.75 -4.06 -8.05
C ASP A 83 -3.26 -4.20 -7.73
N THR A 84 -3.87 -3.16 -7.18
CA THR A 84 -5.32 -3.20 -6.90
C THR A 84 -6.15 -3.29 -8.18
N THR A 85 -7.42 -3.62 -8.04
CA THR A 85 -8.36 -3.62 -9.17
C THR A 85 -8.53 -2.24 -9.78
N SER A 86 -8.43 -1.16 -8.99
CA SER A 86 -8.43 0.22 -9.49
C SER A 86 -7.22 0.48 -10.40
N VAL A 87 -6.03 0.04 -10.00
CA VAL A 87 -4.79 0.14 -10.80
C VAL A 87 -4.95 -0.54 -12.15
N PHE A 88 -5.43 -1.79 -12.14
CA PHE A 88 -5.69 -2.53 -13.38
C PHE A 88 -6.71 -1.81 -14.27
N ALA A 89 -7.83 -1.36 -13.71
CA ALA A 89 -8.87 -0.69 -14.47
C ALA A 89 -8.40 0.63 -15.12
N ILE A 90 -7.64 1.45 -14.38
CA ILE A 90 -7.04 2.70 -14.91
C ILE A 90 -6.02 2.39 -16.01
N ALA A 91 -5.13 1.42 -15.80
CA ALA A 91 -4.15 1.03 -16.81
C ALA A 91 -4.85 0.55 -18.10
N LEU A 92 -5.88 -0.28 -17.98
CA LEU A 92 -6.65 -0.77 -19.13
C LEU A 92 -7.40 0.37 -19.83
N ALA A 93 -8.04 1.28 -19.09
CA ALA A 93 -8.75 2.43 -19.64
C ALA A 93 -7.81 3.37 -20.40
N ALA A 94 -6.61 3.61 -19.86
CA ALA A 94 -5.56 4.40 -20.53
C ALA A 94 -5.07 3.72 -21.81
N PHE A 95 -4.82 2.41 -21.76
CA PHE A 95 -4.41 1.62 -22.92
C PHE A 95 -5.44 1.69 -24.06
N HIS A 96 -6.74 1.56 -23.76
CA HIS A 96 -7.81 1.70 -24.76
C HIS A 96 -7.81 3.08 -25.45
N ARG A 97 -7.34 4.12 -24.75
CA ARG A 97 -7.25 5.51 -25.25
C ARG A 97 -5.88 5.85 -25.81
N ARG A 98 -4.96 4.88 -25.92
CA ARG A 98 -3.57 5.05 -26.36
C ARG A 98 -2.76 6.04 -25.52
N ILE A 99 -3.10 6.16 -24.23
CA ILE A 99 -2.39 6.95 -23.25
C ILE A 99 -1.30 6.07 -22.66
N LYS A 100 -0.09 6.61 -22.47
CA LYS A 100 1.04 5.88 -21.87
C LYS A 100 0.77 5.49 -20.44
N VAL A 101 1.19 4.29 -20.05
CA VAL A 101 1.04 3.76 -18.71
C VAL A 101 2.41 3.63 -18.05
N ILE A 102 2.56 4.26 -16.88
CA ILE A 102 3.72 4.17 -16.00
C ILE A 102 3.29 3.37 -14.77
N HIS A 103 3.93 2.22 -14.53
CA HIS A 103 3.61 1.34 -13.43
C HIS A 103 4.67 1.45 -12.34
N LEU A 104 4.31 2.02 -11.20
CA LEU A 104 5.13 2.10 -10.00
C LEU A 104 4.91 0.84 -9.14
N GLU A 105 5.98 0.33 -8.53
CA GLU A 105 6.01 -0.95 -7.81
C GLU A 105 5.78 -2.16 -8.75
N ALA A 106 6.33 -2.06 -9.95
CA ALA A 106 6.19 -3.07 -10.99
C ALA A 106 7.07 -4.31 -10.71
N GLY A 107 6.62 -5.48 -11.14
CA GLY A 107 7.44 -6.69 -11.21
C GLY A 107 7.41 -7.59 -9.98
N LEU A 108 6.68 -7.27 -8.94
CA LEU A 108 6.43 -8.20 -7.83
C LEU A 108 5.64 -9.42 -8.33
N ARG A 109 6.01 -10.64 -7.91
CA ARG A 109 5.37 -11.89 -8.34
C ARG A 109 5.30 -12.92 -7.24
N THR A 110 4.16 -13.60 -7.15
CA THR A 110 4.01 -14.86 -6.44
C THR A 110 3.85 -16.03 -7.42
N TYR A 111 3.38 -15.73 -8.64
CA TYR A 111 2.97 -16.71 -9.67
C TYR A 111 1.81 -17.62 -9.22
N ASP A 112 1.19 -17.32 -8.10
CA ASP A 112 -0.03 -17.97 -7.62
C ASP A 112 -1.21 -17.01 -7.76
N LYS A 113 -2.07 -17.24 -8.77
CA LYS A 113 -3.25 -16.40 -9.04
C LYS A 113 -4.25 -16.30 -7.89
N GLY A 114 -4.16 -17.19 -6.93
CA GLY A 114 -5.00 -17.21 -5.72
C GLY A 114 -4.38 -16.45 -4.54
N ASN A 115 -3.08 -16.09 -4.61
CA ASN A 115 -2.38 -15.52 -3.47
C ASN A 115 -1.27 -14.52 -3.87
N PRO A 116 -1.48 -13.21 -3.64
CA PRO A 116 -2.73 -12.57 -3.18
C PRO A 116 -3.80 -12.52 -4.29
N TYR A 117 -5.04 -12.56 -3.91
CA TYR A 117 -6.17 -12.44 -4.82
C TYR A 117 -6.93 -11.13 -4.59
N PRO A 118 -7.23 -10.34 -5.64
CA PRO A 118 -6.96 -10.55 -7.08
C PRO A 118 -5.61 -9.96 -7.54
N GLU A 119 -4.76 -9.49 -6.65
CA GLU A 119 -3.61 -8.63 -6.90
C GLU A 119 -2.59 -9.28 -7.84
N GLU A 120 -2.33 -10.61 -7.71
CA GLU A 120 -1.35 -11.26 -8.57
C GLU A 120 -1.72 -11.21 -10.05
N ILE A 121 -2.99 -11.42 -10.38
CA ILE A 121 -3.46 -11.30 -11.78
C ILE A 121 -3.44 -9.86 -12.25
N ASN A 122 -3.86 -8.92 -11.40
CA ASN A 122 -3.84 -7.50 -11.74
C ASN A 122 -2.42 -7.04 -12.12
N ARG A 123 -1.40 -7.36 -11.29
CA ARG A 123 -0.01 -6.92 -11.55
C ARG A 123 0.58 -7.54 -12.81
N GLN A 124 0.27 -8.81 -13.09
CA GLN A 124 0.68 -9.45 -14.34
C GLN A 124 0.03 -8.80 -15.56
N ALA A 125 -1.26 -8.50 -15.49
CA ALA A 125 -1.99 -7.84 -16.57
C ALA A 125 -1.48 -6.41 -16.81
N VAL A 126 -1.28 -5.62 -15.75
CA VAL A 126 -0.71 -4.26 -15.84
C VAL A 126 0.68 -4.29 -16.48
N SER A 127 1.51 -5.29 -16.17
CA SER A 127 2.84 -5.45 -16.78
C SER A 127 2.80 -5.67 -18.29
N ARG A 128 1.71 -6.18 -18.85
CA ARG A 128 1.51 -6.33 -20.30
C ARG A 128 1.06 -5.04 -20.98
N ILE A 129 0.52 -4.11 -20.21
CA ILE A 129 -0.04 -2.84 -20.69
C ILE A 129 0.97 -1.71 -20.55
N ALA A 130 1.77 -1.70 -19.48
CA ALA A 130 2.64 -0.60 -19.11
C ALA A 130 3.78 -0.36 -20.12
N ASP A 131 4.05 0.91 -20.41
CA ASP A 131 5.17 1.38 -21.25
C ASP A 131 6.45 1.59 -20.44
N ILE A 132 6.30 1.93 -19.14
CA ILE A 132 7.42 2.18 -18.23
C ILE A 132 7.13 1.42 -16.92
N HIS A 133 8.10 0.60 -16.51
CA HIS A 133 8.06 -0.18 -15.30
C HIS A 133 9.07 0.36 -14.28
N LEU A 134 8.59 0.87 -13.16
CA LEU A 134 9.39 1.36 -12.04
C LEU A 134 9.39 0.28 -10.95
N CYS A 135 10.47 -0.49 -10.88
CA CYS A 135 10.58 -1.66 -10.02
C CYS A 135 11.18 -1.29 -8.65
N PRO A 136 10.68 -1.84 -7.55
CA PRO A 136 11.24 -1.59 -6.23
C PRO A 136 12.60 -2.27 -6.02
N THR A 137 12.84 -3.41 -6.68
CA THR A 137 14.05 -4.22 -6.49
C THR A 137 14.58 -4.78 -7.81
N PRO A 138 15.87 -5.20 -7.86
CA PRO A 138 16.41 -5.93 -9.01
C PRO A 138 15.66 -7.24 -9.30
N ASP A 139 15.16 -7.94 -8.28
CA ASP A 139 14.40 -9.18 -8.45
C ASP A 139 13.06 -8.92 -9.15
N ALA A 140 12.39 -7.82 -8.81
CA ALA A 140 11.18 -7.39 -9.50
C ALA A 140 11.45 -7.08 -11.00
N ALA A 141 12.54 -6.37 -11.29
CA ALA A 141 12.96 -6.12 -12.68
C ALA A 141 13.31 -7.43 -13.42
N PHE A 142 13.94 -8.38 -12.75
CA PHE A 142 14.27 -9.68 -13.31
C PHE A 142 13.03 -10.50 -13.66
N ASN A 143 11.99 -10.47 -12.81
CA ASN A 143 10.70 -11.11 -13.13
C ASN A 143 10.12 -10.58 -14.45
N LEU A 144 10.09 -9.27 -14.63
CA LEU A 144 9.60 -8.67 -15.87
C LEU A 144 10.45 -9.05 -17.09
N SER A 145 11.76 -9.10 -16.92
CA SER A 145 12.67 -9.52 -17.99
C SER A 145 12.41 -10.96 -18.43
N LYS A 146 12.16 -11.88 -17.49
CA LYS A 146 11.79 -13.27 -17.80
C LYS A 146 10.46 -13.37 -18.55
N GLU A 147 9.52 -12.50 -18.23
CA GLU A 147 8.20 -12.47 -18.86
C GLU A 147 8.21 -11.80 -20.24
N LEU A 148 9.34 -11.27 -20.68
CA LEU A 148 9.50 -10.57 -21.96
C LEU A 148 8.46 -9.45 -22.13
N VAL A 149 8.21 -8.68 -21.07
CA VAL A 149 7.32 -7.53 -21.16
C VAL A 149 7.90 -6.46 -22.09
N ARG A 150 7.03 -5.67 -22.68
CA ARG A 150 7.45 -4.51 -23.48
C ARG A 150 7.62 -3.29 -22.58
N GLY A 151 8.27 -2.26 -23.10
CA GLY A 151 8.52 -1.02 -22.35
C GLY A 151 9.89 -0.99 -21.68
N SER A 152 10.19 0.11 -21.02
CA SER A 152 11.45 0.29 -20.29
C SER A 152 11.29 -0.17 -18.83
N ILE A 153 12.33 -0.83 -18.29
CA ILE A 153 12.36 -1.35 -16.93
C ILE A 153 13.43 -0.59 -16.16
N HIS A 154 13.06 0.01 -15.03
CA HIS A 154 13.94 0.79 -14.17
C HIS A 154 13.82 0.32 -12.72
N VAL A 155 14.94 0.08 -12.05
CA VAL A 155 14.97 -0.16 -10.61
C VAL A 155 15.10 1.18 -9.92
N VAL A 156 14.08 1.56 -9.16
CA VAL A 156 13.96 2.89 -8.53
C VAL A 156 13.86 2.86 -7.00
N GLY A 157 13.76 1.67 -6.41
CA GLY A 157 13.46 1.52 -4.98
C GLY A 157 11.97 1.60 -4.69
N ASN A 158 11.62 1.58 -3.41
CA ASN A 158 10.25 1.72 -2.95
C ASN A 158 10.02 3.15 -2.44
N THR A 159 9.09 3.85 -3.04
CA THR A 159 8.78 5.26 -2.70
C THR A 159 8.22 5.45 -1.29
N VAL A 160 7.75 4.39 -0.63
CA VAL A 160 7.36 4.48 0.78
C VAL A 160 8.51 4.94 1.67
N LEU A 161 9.76 4.57 1.32
CA LEU A 161 10.96 4.94 2.08
C LEU A 161 11.25 6.44 2.04
N ASP A 162 10.78 7.14 1.00
CA ASP A 162 10.95 8.59 0.89
C ASP A 162 10.17 9.35 1.98
N ASN A 163 9.08 8.74 2.51
CA ASN A 163 8.36 9.30 3.67
C ASN A 163 9.19 9.25 4.96
N LEU A 164 10.26 8.47 5.00
CA LEU A 164 11.12 8.30 6.19
C LEU A 164 12.33 9.25 6.17
N THR A 165 12.63 9.90 5.06
CA THR A 165 13.88 10.67 4.86
C THR A 165 14.06 11.85 5.82
N HIS A 166 12.98 12.36 6.40
CA HIS A 166 13.00 13.42 7.38
C HIS A 166 13.11 12.93 8.83
N LEU A 167 12.98 11.63 9.08
CA LEU A 167 13.03 11.04 10.40
C LEU A 167 14.47 10.76 10.81
N VAL A 168 14.80 11.10 12.04
CA VAL A 168 16.10 10.78 12.65
C VAL A 168 15.91 9.56 13.55
N PRO A 169 16.49 8.39 13.22
CA PRO A 169 16.36 7.22 14.07
C PRO A 169 16.97 7.46 15.46
N THR A 170 16.14 7.29 16.49
CA THR A 170 16.57 7.31 17.88
C THR A 170 16.14 6.00 18.51
N ARG A 171 17.08 5.18 18.96
CA ARG A 171 16.74 3.88 19.54
C ARG A 171 16.40 4.03 21.01
N ASP A 172 15.15 3.77 21.37
CA ASP A 172 14.69 3.57 22.75
C ASP A 172 14.45 2.07 23.01
N ASN A 173 13.94 1.75 24.20
CA ASN A 173 13.65 0.37 24.58
C ASN A 173 12.25 -0.10 24.12
N THR A 174 11.69 0.49 23.08
CA THR A 174 10.36 0.11 22.57
C THR A 174 10.47 -0.99 21.52
N VAL A 175 9.59 -1.97 21.62
CA VAL A 175 9.30 -2.97 20.57
C VAL A 175 7.90 -2.69 20.05
N ILE A 176 7.81 -2.30 18.78
CA ILE A 176 6.50 -2.10 18.13
C ILE A 176 6.02 -3.43 17.58
N VAL A 177 4.74 -3.71 17.80
CA VAL A 177 4.09 -4.92 17.30
C VAL A 177 2.92 -4.54 16.41
N THR A 178 2.82 -5.15 15.23
CA THR A 178 1.63 -5.04 14.38
C THR A 178 1.21 -6.43 13.90
N MET A 179 -0.04 -6.80 14.15
CA MET A 179 -0.59 -8.10 13.76
C MET A 179 -2.04 -7.91 13.33
N HIS A 180 -2.32 -8.13 12.04
CA HIS A 180 -3.67 -7.89 11.51
C HIS A 180 -4.00 -8.68 10.24
N ARG A 181 -3.07 -9.47 9.68
CA ARG A 181 -3.32 -10.20 8.44
C ARG A 181 -4.42 -11.23 8.59
N ARG A 182 -5.29 -11.35 7.57
CA ARG A 182 -6.47 -12.23 7.58
C ARG A 182 -6.10 -13.69 7.71
N GLU A 183 -5.02 -14.11 7.07
CA GLU A 183 -4.47 -15.46 7.15
C GLU A 183 -4.07 -15.87 8.56
N ASN A 184 -3.80 -14.90 9.45
CA ASN A 184 -3.41 -15.14 10.83
C ASN A 184 -4.58 -15.11 11.83
N HIS A 185 -5.80 -14.72 11.39
CA HIS A 185 -6.93 -14.54 12.31
C HIS A 185 -7.31 -15.79 13.09
N GLU A 186 -7.20 -16.99 12.49
CA GLU A 186 -7.51 -18.26 13.17
C GLU A 186 -6.51 -18.57 14.29
N ARG A 187 -5.27 -18.12 14.15
CA ARG A 187 -4.19 -18.33 15.12
C ARG A 187 -3.91 -17.11 15.99
N MET A 188 -4.72 -16.06 15.93
CA MET A 188 -4.46 -14.79 16.61
C MET A 188 -4.34 -14.95 18.14
N ALA A 189 -5.14 -15.85 18.74
CA ALA A 189 -5.04 -16.15 20.18
C ALA A 189 -3.65 -16.71 20.53
N GLU A 190 -3.18 -17.72 19.80
CA GLU A 190 -1.86 -18.34 19.99
C GLU A 190 -0.72 -17.31 19.83
N TRP A 191 -0.83 -16.44 18.80
CA TRP A 191 0.14 -15.38 18.56
C TRP A 191 0.19 -14.38 19.72
N PHE A 192 -0.99 -13.95 20.24
CA PHE A 192 -1.05 -13.00 21.32
C PHE A 192 -0.55 -13.59 22.65
N GLU A 193 -0.84 -14.85 22.94
CA GLU A 193 -0.29 -15.54 24.13
C GLU A 193 1.24 -15.65 24.04
N THR A 194 1.76 -16.01 22.87
CA THR A 194 3.22 -16.09 22.65
C THR A 194 3.86 -14.72 22.82
N LEU A 195 3.28 -13.68 22.20
CA LEU A 195 3.75 -12.31 22.31
C LEU A 195 3.75 -11.81 23.76
N ASP A 196 2.70 -12.08 24.52
CA ASP A 196 2.60 -11.67 25.93
C ASP A 196 3.64 -12.38 26.80
N ASN A 197 3.93 -13.67 26.52
CA ASN A 197 4.99 -14.40 27.20
C ASN A 197 6.37 -13.82 26.89
N VAL A 198 6.64 -13.43 25.65
CA VAL A 198 7.88 -12.76 25.27
C VAL A 198 7.99 -11.40 25.94
N ALA A 199 6.94 -10.59 25.91
CA ALA A 199 6.90 -9.29 26.58
C ALA A 199 7.13 -9.41 28.09
N LYS A 200 6.56 -10.44 28.73
CA LYS A 200 6.82 -10.76 30.14
C LYS A 200 8.27 -11.12 30.41
N ALA A 201 8.88 -11.94 29.55
CA ALA A 201 10.25 -12.37 29.73
C ALA A 201 11.26 -11.21 29.64
N PHE A 202 10.98 -10.22 28.80
CA PHE A 202 11.82 -9.05 28.56
C PHE A 202 11.32 -7.76 29.20
N TYR A 203 10.40 -7.85 30.16
CA TYR A 203 9.70 -6.70 30.77
C TYR A 203 10.64 -5.61 31.34
N ASN A 204 11.79 -6.00 31.87
CA ASN A 204 12.77 -5.06 32.43
C ASN A 204 13.69 -4.42 31.36
N GLU A 205 13.71 -4.96 30.14
CA GLU A 205 14.61 -4.54 29.07
C GLU A 205 13.87 -3.77 28.00
N TYR A 206 12.66 -4.20 27.65
CA TYR A 206 11.88 -3.66 26.54
C TYR A 206 10.42 -3.40 26.91
N ARG A 207 9.86 -2.35 26.30
CA ARG A 207 8.45 -1.99 26.38
C ARG A 207 7.75 -2.37 25.07
N PHE A 208 6.91 -3.38 25.10
CA PHE A 208 6.13 -3.81 23.95
C PHE A 208 4.89 -2.92 23.79
N VAL A 209 4.70 -2.38 22.57
CA VAL A 209 3.57 -1.50 22.22
C VAL A 209 2.88 -2.05 20.98
N LEU A 210 1.57 -2.27 21.06
CA LEU A 210 0.74 -2.76 19.97
C LEU A 210 -0.36 -1.75 19.66
N PRO A 211 -0.26 -0.96 18.59
CA PRO A 211 -1.40 -0.28 18.00
C PRO A 211 -2.36 -1.33 17.43
N ILE A 212 -3.45 -1.61 18.16
CA ILE A 212 -4.32 -2.75 17.84
C ILE A 212 -5.25 -2.42 16.66
N HIS A 213 -5.27 -3.29 15.66
CA HIS A 213 -6.16 -3.12 14.51
C HIS A 213 -7.64 -3.18 14.93
N PRO A 214 -8.54 -2.32 14.39
CA PRO A 214 -9.95 -2.24 14.79
C PRO A 214 -10.79 -3.47 14.39
N ASN A 215 -10.24 -4.39 13.59
CA ASN A 215 -10.96 -5.59 13.18
C ASN A 215 -11.41 -6.42 14.39
N PRO A 216 -12.71 -6.79 14.49
CA PRO A 216 -13.25 -7.57 15.61
C PRO A 216 -12.52 -8.90 15.84
N ASN A 217 -12.01 -9.55 14.79
CA ASN A 217 -11.24 -10.79 14.89
C ASN A 217 -9.89 -10.63 15.61
N VAL A 218 -9.34 -9.42 15.60
CA VAL A 218 -8.13 -9.06 16.36
C VAL A 218 -8.52 -8.61 17.75
N GLN A 219 -9.49 -7.69 17.87
CA GLN A 219 -9.93 -7.07 19.13
C GLN A 219 -10.42 -8.09 20.17
N LYS A 220 -11.13 -9.14 19.77
CA LYS A 220 -11.66 -10.16 20.68
C LYS A 220 -10.58 -10.85 21.53
N HIS A 221 -9.32 -10.82 21.09
CA HIS A 221 -8.19 -11.45 21.76
C HIS A 221 -7.34 -10.47 22.59
N ARG A 222 -7.69 -9.17 22.61
CA ARG A 222 -6.98 -8.11 23.37
C ARG A 222 -6.73 -8.48 24.83
N HIS A 223 -7.64 -9.19 25.47
CA HIS A 223 -7.56 -9.59 26.87
C HIS A 223 -6.39 -10.55 27.21
N LEU A 224 -5.78 -11.17 26.20
CA LEU A 224 -4.60 -12.04 26.35
C LEU A 224 -3.31 -11.25 26.58
N LEU A 225 -3.28 -9.98 26.15
CA LEU A 225 -2.12 -9.11 26.21
C LEU A 225 -2.07 -8.37 27.56
N LYS A 226 -1.34 -8.91 28.53
CA LYS A 226 -1.21 -8.37 29.90
C LYS A 226 0.09 -7.59 30.12
N HIS A 227 1.13 -7.95 29.37
CA HIS A 227 2.47 -7.35 29.46
C HIS A 227 2.81 -6.49 28.25
N VAL A 228 1.92 -6.45 27.25
CA VAL A 228 2.01 -5.60 26.08
C VAL A 228 1.13 -4.36 26.27
N LYS A 229 1.67 -3.17 26.05
CA LYS A 229 0.88 -1.92 26.04
C LYS A 229 0.06 -1.87 24.77
N VAL A 230 -1.24 -2.16 24.88
CA VAL A 230 -2.18 -2.04 23.74
C VAL A 230 -2.70 -0.61 23.68
N ILE A 231 -2.52 0.04 22.53
CA ILE A 231 -3.02 1.39 22.23
C ILE A 231 -4.01 1.34 21.07
N ASP A 232 -4.79 2.39 20.91
CA ASP A 232 -5.66 2.54 19.75
C ASP A 232 -4.83 2.78 18.47
N PRO A 233 -5.41 2.55 17.28
CA PRO A 233 -4.73 2.84 16.03
C PRO A 233 -4.28 4.30 15.98
N VAL A 234 -3.04 4.52 15.58
CA VAL A 234 -2.45 5.87 15.45
C VAL A 234 -2.44 6.31 13.98
N PRO A 235 -2.42 7.62 13.70
CA PRO A 235 -2.18 8.15 12.36
C PRO A 235 -0.84 7.67 11.79
N TYR A 236 -0.73 7.62 10.47
CA TYR A 236 0.47 7.08 9.81
C TYR A 236 1.74 7.86 10.17
N ASP A 237 1.68 9.19 10.19
CA ASP A 237 2.86 10.03 10.50
C ASP A 237 3.33 9.79 11.94
N GLU A 238 2.41 9.69 12.91
CA GLU A 238 2.73 9.33 14.30
C GLU A 238 3.31 7.91 14.40
N PHE A 239 2.80 6.97 13.60
CA PHE A 239 3.32 5.63 13.53
C PHE A 239 4.77 5.59 13.01
N LEU A 240 5.09 6.42 12.00
CA LEU A 240 6.46 6.56 11.50
C LEU A 240 7.43 7.11 12.56
N GLU A 241 6.99 8.08 13.37
CA GLU A 241 7.78 8.59 14.49
C GLU A 241 8.05 7.49 15.54
N MET A 242 7.04 6.67 15.83
CA MET A 242 7.21 5.51 16.69
C MET A 242 8.20 4.51 16.12
N LEU A 243 8.15 4.22 14.81
CA LEU A 243 9.13 3.36 14.13
C LEU A 243 10.54 3.92 14.19
N ALA A 244 10.71 5.22 13.97
CA ALA A 244 12.01 5.88 14.03
C ALA A 244 12.64 5.83 15.43
N SER A 245 11.84 5.70 16.49
CA SER A 245 12.30 5.65 17.86
C SER A 245 12.45 4.24 18.44
N CYS A 246 11.87 3.20 17.83
CA CYS A 246 11.86 1.87 18.40
C CYS A 246 13.20 1.10 18.18
N SER A 247 13.44 0.09 19.04
CA SER A 247 14.59 -0.81 18.88
C SER A 247 14.28 -1.98 17.94
N TYR A 248 13.05 -2.48 17.97
CA TYR A 248 12.62 -3.65 17.19
C TYR A 248 11.17 -3.51 16.73
N VAL A 249 10.87 -4.18 15.62
CA VAL A 249 9.51 -4.33 15.10
C VAL A 249 9.18 -5.80 14.95
N ILE A 250 8.00 -6.20 15.43
CA ILE A 250 7.40 -7.51 15.21
C ILE A 250 6.15 -7.31 14.37
N THR A 251 6.16 -7.80 13.14
CA THR A 251 5.06 -7.52 12.19
C THR A 251 4.71 -8.72 11.31
N ASP A 252 3.43 -8.83 10.97
CA ASP A 252 2.96 -9.69 9.89
C ASP A 252 2.68 -8.89 8.59
N SER A 253 2.94 -7.58 8.57
CA SER A 253 2.74 -6.71 7.42
C SER A 253 3.94 -6.72 6.48
N GLY A 254 3.74 -7.16 5.22
CA GLY A 254 4.78 -7.10 4.19
C GLY A 254 5.24 -5.66 3.88
N GLY A 255 4.31 -4.69 3.85
CA GLY A 255 4.66 -3.28 3.61
C GLY A 255 5.55 -2.71 4.71
N LEU A 256 5.25 -3.02 5.97
CA LEU A 256 6.03 -2.52 7.10
C LEU A 256 7.45 -3.12 7.16
N GLN A 257 7.66 -4.33 6.62
CA GLN A 257 9.00 -4.92 6.50
C GLN A 257 9.92 -4.12 5.56
N GLU A 258 9.36 -3.32 4.68
CA GLU A 258 10.11 -2.44 3.78
C GLU A 258 10.43 -1.08 4.42
N GLU A 259 9.66 -0.69 5.45
CA GLU A 259 9.80 0.59 6.16
C GLU A 259 10.74 0.51 7.38
N THR A 260 11.22 -0.69 7.77
CA THR A 260 11.97 -0.92 9.03
C THR A 260 13.45 -1.39 8.85
#